data_0d586a72796cdb6130f20e6fe3dcf5ea
#
_entry.id   0d586a72796cdb6130f20e6fe3dcf5ea
#
_cell.length_a   1.000
_cell.length_b   1.000
_cell.length_c   1.000
_cell.angle_alpha   90.00
_cell.angle_beta   90.00
_cell.angle_gamma   90.00
#
_symmetry.space_group_name_H-M   'P 1'
#
loop_
_entity.id
_entity.type
_entity.pdbx_description
1 polymer ?
#
loop_
_entity_poly.entity_id
_entity_poly.type
_entity_poly.pdbx_seq_one_letter_code
_entity_poly.pdbx_strand_id
1 'polypeptide(L)'
;MGLREGRLWGKIEEETAREEEKMNGWLKWDGEILLWIQEHVRAGGLNGAMRAITHPGDAGAFWILLAVALLIVKRTRRLGAACASALAMGALATNVLLKNLVHRIRPYVALENLSILVSEPSDWSFPSGHATASFAAAWALFRLAPKKVGVPALLLAILIAFSRLYVGVHYPTDVLAGAAIGILSGEISVRLIRSRRVSRLFEK
;
A
#
# COMPACT_ATOMS: atom_id res chain seq x y z
N MET A 1 16.79 41.04 28.14
CA MET A 1 16.09 39.74 28.01
C MET A 1 15.47 39.54 26.60
N GLY A 2 14.93 40.55 25.96
CA GLY A 2 14.20 40.42 24.68
C GLY A 2 15.00 40.05 23.40
N LEU A 3 16.33 40.24 23.36
CA LEU A 3 17.14 39.96 22.14
C LEU A 3 17.50 38.46 21.95
N ARG A 4 17.40 37.64 22.98
CA ARG A 4 17.58 36.18 22.88
C ARG A 4 16.31 35.46 22.41
N GLU A 5 15.14 35.93 22.85
CA GLU A 5 13.85 35.38 22.47
C GLU A 5 13.55 35.66 21.00
N GLY A 6 13.75 36.85 20.49
CA GLY A 6 13.54 37.18 19.07
C GLY A 6 14.42 36.36 18.10
N ARG A 7 15.63 35.99 18.52
CA ARG A 7 16.50 35.10 17.73
C ARG A 7 16.07 33.64 17.76
N LEU A 8 15.43 33.21 18.84
CA LEU A 8 14.90 31.84 18.95
C LEU A 8 13.67 31.68 18.07
N TRP A 9 12.75 32.65 18.11
CA TRP A 9 11.55 32.63 17.28
C TRP A 9 11.88 32.72 15.78
N GLY A 10 12.82 33.57 15.38
CA GLY A 10 13.27 33.65 13.99
C GLY A 10 13.88 32.36 13.46
N LYS A 11 14.61 31.61 14.31
CA LYS A 11 15.12 30.28 13.93
C LYS A 11 14.02 29.23 13.80
N ILE A 12 13.02 29.26 14.67
CA ILE A 12 11.88 28.34 14.62
C ILE A 12 11.05 28.62 13.36
N GLU A 13 10.81 29.87 13.02
CA GLU A 13 10.10 30.26 11.79
C GLU A 13 10.86 29.85 10.53
N GLU A 14 12.20 30.03 10.52
CA GLU A 14 13.04 29.62 9.39
C GLU A 14 13.10 28.08 9.24
N GLU A 15 13.12 27.35 10.35
CA GLU A 15 13.13 25.89 10.36
C GLU A 15 11.77 25.31 9.94
N THR A 16 10.65 25.89 10.42
CA THR A 16 9.30 25.56 9.96
C THR A 16 9.09 25.83 8.47
N ALA A 17 9.55 26.99 7.98
CA ALA A 17 9.46 27.32 6.56
C ALA A 17 10.27 26.35 5.68
N ARG A 18 11.47 25.95 6.13
CA ARG A 18 12.27 24.92 5.43
C ARG A 18 11.62 23.54 5.41
N GLU A 19 10.99 23.14 6.51
CA GLU A 19 10.28 21.86 6.58
C GLU A 19 9.02 21.89 5.70
N GLU A 20 8.30 23.01 5.65
CA GLU A 20 7.19 23.22 4.72
C GLU A 20 7.64 23.21 3.26
N GLU A 21 8.77 23.84 2.93
CA GLU A 21 9.34 23.84 1.58
C GLU A 21 9.78 22.43 1.16
N LYS A 22 10.43 21.67 2.04
CA LYS A 22 10.79 20.26 1.79
C LYS A 22 9.54 19.42 1.59
N MET A 23 8.54 19.55 2.45
CA MET A 23 7.29 18.82 2.35
C MET A 23 6.54 19.13 1.06
N ASN A 24 6.50 20.40 0.66
CA ASN A 24 5.95 20.84 -0.62
C ASN A 24 6.75 20.27 -1.80
N GLY A 25 8.07 20.16 -1.69
CA GLY A 25 8.92 19.52 -2.69
C GLY A 25 8.56 18.05 -2.93
N TRP A 26 8.40 17.26 -1.89
CA TRP A 26 8.00 15.84 -2.00
C TRP A 26 6.60 15.67 -2.59
N LEU A 27 5.63 16.48 -2.14
CA LEU A 27 4.27 16.50 -2.68
C LEU A 27 4.23 16.87 -4.16
N LYS A 28 5.09 17.80 -4.58
CA LYS A 28 5.23 18.23 -5.96
C LYS A 28 5.74 17.08 -6.84
N TRP A 29 6.80 16.39 -6.42
CA TRP A 29 7.33 15.23 -7.14
C TRP A 29 6.30 14.11 -7.30
N ASP A 30 5.58 13.80 -6.24
CA ASP A 30 4.51 12.79 -6.27
C ASP A 30 3.44 13.16 -7.32
N GLY A 31 3.03 14.43 -7.37
CA GLY A 31 2.06 14.94 -8.33
C GLY A 31 2.59 14.93 -9.77
N GLU A 32 3.83 15.38 -9.99
CA GLU A 32 4.47 15.40 -11.31
C GLU A 32 4.58 14.01 -11.92
N ILE A 33 4.91 12.98 -11.12
CA ILE A 33 4.94 11.59 -11.59
C ILE A 33 3.55 11.12 -12.02
N LEU A 34 2.49 11.47 -11.30
CA LEU A 34 1.13 11.09 -11.68
C LEU A 34 0.67 11.76 -12.96
N LEU A 35 0.94 13.05 -13.13
CA LEU A 35 0.64 13.78 -14.36
C LEU A 35 1.44 13.21 -15.53
N TRP A 36 2.71 12.90 -15.32
CA TRP A 36 3.53 12.24 -16.33
C TRP A 36 2.97 10.87 -16.75
N ILE A 37 2.52 10.04 -15.78
CA ILE A 37 1.85 8.77 -16.08
C ILE A 37 0.57 9.01 -16.88
N GLN A 38 -0.21 10.03 -16.54
CA GLN A 38 -1.42 10.37 -17.26
C GLN A 38 -1.15 10.73 -18.71
N GLU A 39 -0.12 11.53 -18.96
CA GLU A 39 0.20 12.06 -20.28
C GLU A 39 0.92 11.05 -21.19
N HIS A 40 1.80 10.21 -20.62
CA HIS A 40 2.72 9.38 -21.40
C HIS A 40 2.44 7.88 -21.34
N VAL A 41 1.78 7.40 -20.27
CA VAL A 41 1.55 5.96 -20.06
C VAL A 41 0.09 5.58 -20.26
N ARG A 42 -0.86 6.47 -19.95
CA ARG A 42 -2.27 6.18 -20.17
C ARG A 42 -2.59 6.09 -21.65
N ALA A 43 -3.21 4.97 -22.05
CA ALA A 43 -3.69 4.74 -23.39
C ALA A 43 -5.08 4.12 -23.35
N GLY A 44 -5.97 4.50 -24.29
CA GLY A 44 -7.35 4.05 -24.29
C GLY A 44 -7.50 2.52 -24.23
N GLY A 45 -6.63 1.78 -24.95
CA GLY A 45 -6.61 0.32 -24.90
C GLY A 45 -6.16 -0.29 -23.57
N LEU A 46 -5.36 0.42 -22.77
CA LEU A 46 -4.88 -0.02 -21.46
C LEU A 46 -5.84 0.32 -20.31
N ASN A 47 -6.70 1.33 -20.47
CA ASN A 47 -7.59 1.80 -19.42
C ASN A 47 -8.51 0.68 -18.90
N GLY A 48 -9.08 -0.14 -19.79
CA GLY A 48 -9.91 -1.28 -19.42
C GLY A 48 -9.14 -2.34 -18.65
N ALA A 49 -7.93 -2.67 -19.11
CA ALA A 49 -7.06 -3.63 -18.44
C ALA A 49 -6.64 -3.14 -17.04
N MET A 50 -6.25 -1.88 -16.89
CA MET A 50 -5.85 -1.31 -15.59
C MET A 50 -7.02 -1.21 -14.59
N ARG A 51 -8.24 -0.92 -15.08
CA ARG A 51 -9.45 -1.03 -14.25
C ARG A 51 -9.70 -2.47 -13.82
N ALA A 52 -9.57 -3.44 -14.71
CA ALA A 52 -9.74 -4.86 -14.37
C ALA A 52 -8.69 -5.35 -13.38
N ILE A 53 -7.43 -4.90 -13.50
CA ILE A 53 -6.33 -5.24 -12.59
C ILE A 53 -6.52 -4.62 -11.19
N THR A 54 -7.10 -3.43 -11.11
CA THR A 54 -7.30 -2.77 -9.80
C THR A 54 -8.43 -3.39 -8.99
N HIS A 55 -9.50 -3.87 -9.61
CA HIS A 55 -10.67 -4.44 -8.94
C HIS A 55 -10.37 -5.60 -7.97
N PRO A 56 -9.51 -6.59 -8.29
CA PRO A 56 -9.11 -7.63 -7.33
C PRO A 56 -8.52 -7.09 -6.03
N GLY A 57 -7.96 -5.89 -6.07
CA GLY A 57 -7.43 -5.18 -4.91
C GLY A 57 -8.48 -4.45 -4.07
N ASP A 58 -9.72 -4.29 -4.54
CA ASP A 58 -10.77 -3.60 -3.81
C ASP A 58 -11.07 -4.30 -2.48
N ALA A 59 -10.93 -3.56 -1.37
CA ALA A 59 -10.97 -4.08 0.00
C ALA A 59 -10.05 -5.30 0.25
N GLY A 60 -9.09 -5.58 -0.63
CA GLY A 60 -8.26 -6.79 -0.55
C GLY A 60 -9.01 -8.09 -0.86
N ALA A 61 -10.19 -8.02 -1.49
CA ALA A 61 -11.14 -9.13 -1.63
C ALA A 61 -10.51 -10.38 -2.24
N PHE A 62 -9.78 -10.26 -3.35
CA PHE A 62 -9.09 -11.39 -3.96
C PHE A 62 -8.13 -12.09 -2.99
N TRP A 63 -7.32 -11.32 -2.26
CA TRP A 63 -6.34 -11.87 -1.34
C TRP A 63 -6.98 -12.50 -0.11
N ILE A 64 -8.10 -11.94 0.36
CA ILE A 64 -8.90 -12.50 1.47
C ILE A 64 -9.53 -13.82 1.02
N LEU A 65 -10.17 -13.87 -0.13
CA LEU A 65 -10.75 -15.10 -0.67
C LEU A 65 -9.69 -16.17 -0.89
N LEU A 66 -8.54 -15.82 -1.42
CA LEU A 66 -7.41 -16.73 -1.58
C LEU A 66 -6.92 -17.26 -0.22
N ALA A 67 -6.75 -16.39 0.78
CA ALA A 67 -6.34 -16.81 2.13
C ALA A 67 -7.36 -17.77 2.76
N VAL A 68 -8.66 -17.48 2.62
CA VAL A 68 -9.74 -18.37 3.10
C VAL A 68 -9.71 -19.72 2.37
N ALA A 69 -9.60 -19.73 1.06
CA ALA A 69 -9.50 -20.97 0.28
C ALA A 69 -8.30 -21.81 0.72
N LEU A 70 -7.13 -21.19 0.95
CA LEU A 70 -5.94 -21.87 1.44
C LEU A 70 -6.11 -22.39 2.89
N LEU A 71 -6.92 -21.73 3.74
CA LEU A 71 -7.22 -22.15 5.10
C LEU A 71 -8.12 -23.39 5.14
N ILE A 72 -9.07 -23.52 4.23
CA ILE A 72 -10.01 -24.66 4.15
C ILE A 72 -9.27 -25.94 3.80
N VAL A 73 -8.30 -25.87 2.90
CA VAL A 73 -7.55 -27.03 2.44
C VAL A 73 -6.47 -27.40 3.46
N LYS A 74 -6.55 -28.58 4.08
CA LYS A 74 -5.63 -29.04 5.15
C LYS A 74 -4.15 -28.88 4.75
N ARG A 75 -3.79 -29.22 3.51
CA ARG A 75 -2.39 -29.18 3.00
C ARG A 75 -1.82 -27.78 2.91
N THR A 76 -2.65 -26.76 2.70
CA THR A 76 -2.24 -25.37 2.52
C THR A 76 -2.63 -24.46 3.69
N ARG A 77 -3.21 -25.01 4.75
CA ARG A 77 -3.74 -24.25 5.90
C ARG A 77 -2.70 -23.33 6.55
N ARG A 78 -1.44 -23.77 6.67
CA ARG A 78 -0.34 -22.93 7.19
C ARG A 78 -0.10 -21.71 6.32
N LEU A 79 -0.18 -21.89 5.00
CA LEU A 79 -0.02 -20.81 4.03
C LEU A 79 -1.19 -19.83 4.10
N GLY A 80 -2.43 -20.36 4.18
CA GLY A 80 -3.63 -19.55 4.37
C GLY A 80 -3.59 -18.72 5.66
N ALA A 81 -3.13 -19.31 6.77
CA ALA A 81 -2.97 -18.62 8.05
C ALA A 81 -1.93 -17.49 7.96
N ALA A 82 -0.83 -17.71 7.23
CA ALA A 82 0.17 -16.68 7.00
C ALA A 82 -0.40 -15.53 6.16
N CYS A 83 -1.13 -15.81 5.09
CA CYS A 83 -1.78 -14.76 4.29
C CYS A 83 -2.82 -13.99 5.11
N ALA A 84 -3.69 -14.68 5.83
CA ALA A 84 -4.75 -14.06 6.62
C ALA A 84 -4.19 -13.14 7.73
N SER A 85 -3.19 -13.61 8.48
CA SER A 85 -2.57 -12.79 9.53
C SER A 85 -1.76 -11.62 8.96
N ALA A 86 -1.10 -11.79 7.80
CA ALA A 86 -0.43 -10.70 7.12
C ALA A 86 -1.41 -9.61 6.65
N LEU A 87 -2.54 -10.01 6.06
CA LEU A 87 -3.62 -9.12 5.64
C LEU A 87 -4.22 -8.37 6.83
N ALA A 88 -4.49 -9.06 7.94
CA ALA A 88 -5.04 -8.45 9.14
C ALA A 88 -4.08 -7.40 9.74
N MET A 89 -2.78 -7.72 9.87
CA MET A 89 -1.78 -6.78 10.37
C MET A 89 -1.62 -5.57 9.44
N GLY A 90 -1.57 -5.81 8.12
CA GLY A 90 -1.49 -4.75 7.12
C GLY A 90 -2.71 -3.84 7.14
N ALA A 91 -3.91 -4.40 7.24
CA ALA A 91 -5.16 -3.64 7.32
C ALA A 91 -5.23 -2.79 8.59
N LEU A 92 -4.82 -3.35 9.74
CA LEU A 92 -4.75 -2.62 11.01
C LEU A 92 -3.78 -1.44 10.91
N ALA A 93 -2.57 -1.66 10.43
CA ALA A 93 -1.55 -0.62 10.28
C ALA A 93 -2.00 0.48 9.30
N THR A 94 -2.58 0.10 8.16
CA THR A 94 -2.96 1.02 7.09
C THR A 94 -4.28 1.73 7.38
N ASN A 95 -5.37 0.96 7.56
CA ASN A 95 -6.72 1.53 7.56
C ASN A 95 -7.14 2.06 8.93
N VAL A 96 -6.64 1.45 10.03
CA VAL A 96 -7.01 1.89 11.38
C VAL A 96 -6.02 2.92 11.93
N LEU A 97 -4.70 2.70 11.74
CA LEU A 97 -3.71 3.59 12.33
C LEU A 97 -3.30 4.73 11.38
N LEU A 98 -2.61 4.43 10.28
CA LEU A 98 -1.92 5.44 9.48
C LEU A 98 -2.86 6.36 8.70
N LYS A 99 -3.97 5.87 8.15
CA LYS A 99 -4.94 6.74 7.46
C LYS A 99 -5.53 7.77 8.40
N ASN A 100 -5.83 7.37 9.64
CA ASN A 100 -6.39 8.24 10.66
C ASN A 100 -5.37 9.11 11.38
N LEU A 101 -4.07 8.92 11.14
CA LEU A 101 -3.01 9.78 11.67
C LEU A 101 -2.55 10.82 10.64
N VAL A 102 -2.42 10.42 9.37
CA VAL A 102 -1.79 11.26 8.33
C VAL A 102 -2.80 12.14 7.60
N HIS A 103 -4.05 11.69 7.41
CA HIS A 103 -5.14 12.43 6.75
C HIS A 103 -4.75 13.04 5.38
N ARG A 104 -3.92 12.33 4.60
CA ARG A 104 -3.45 12.84 3.30
C ARG A 104 -4.58 12.95 2.31
N ILE A 105 -4.75 14.12 1.72
CA ILE A 105 -5.70 14.39 0.64
C ILE A 105 -5.30 13.60 -0.60
N ARG A 106 -6.29 13.08 -1.34
CA ARG A 106 -6.06 12.29 -2.55
C ARG A 106 -5.62 13.16 -3.73
N PRO A 107 -4.81 12.59 -4.66
CA PRO A 107 -4.22 13.37 -5.75
C PRO A 107 -5.27 14.02 -6.67
N TYR A 108 -6.38 13.37 -6.95
CA TYR A 108 -7.42 13.93 -7.82
C TYR A 108 -8.20 15.10 -7.19
N VAL A 109 -8.11 15.29 -5.86
CA VAL A 109 -8.65 16.46 -5.17
C VAL A 109 -7.64 17.62 -5.17
N ALA A 110 -6.35 17.29 -5.08
CA ALA A 110 -5.29 18.29 -4.97
C ALA A 110 -4.74 18.76 -6.32
N LEU A 111 -4.88 17.99 -7.39
CA LEU A 111 -4.34 18.26 -8.72
C LEU A 111 -5.49 18.44 -9.71
N GLU A 112 -5.80 19.69 -10.06
CA GLU A 112 -6.91 20.04 -10.95
C GLU A 112 -6.87 19.35 -12.33
N ASN A 113 -5.67 19.06 -12.85
CA ASN A 113 -5.47 18.45 -14.17
C ASN A 113 -5.43 16.92 -14.13
N LEU A 114 -5.59 16.29 -12.96
CA LEU A 114 -5.56 14.84 -12.84
C LEU A 114 -6.98 14.23 -12.93
N SER A 115 -7.20 13.46 -13.98
CA SER A 115 -8.44 12.68 -14.14
C SER A 115 -8.31 11.30 -13.49
N ILE A 116 -9.40 10.77 -12.91
CA ILE A 116 -9.45 9.41 -12.39
C ILE A 116 -10.21 8.48 -13.32
N LEU A 117 -9.85 7.20 -13.30
CA LEU A 117 -10.46 6.19 -14.17
C LEU A 117 -11.40 5.22 -13.41
N VAL A 118 -11.59 5.42 -12.13
CA VAL A 118 -12.44 4.62 -11.22
C VAL A 118 -13.31 5.55 -10.38
N SER A 119 -14.29 5.02 -9.64
CA SER A 119 -15.07 5.79 -8.68
C SER A 119 -14.17 6.36 -7.58
N GLU A 120 -14.52 7.54 -7.10
CA GLU A 120 -13.80 8.26 -6.04
C GLU A 120 -13.83 7.45 -4.74
N PRO A 121 -12.66 7.04 -4.21
CA PRO A 121 -12.61 6.44 -2.89
C PRO A 121 -12.91 7.48 -1.80
N SER A 122 -13.67 7.10 -0.78
CA SER A 122 -14.12 8.00 0.30
C SER A 122 -13.14 8.15 1.46
N ASP A 123 -12.02 7.41 1.47
CA ASP A 123 -11.03 7.38 2.54
C ASP A 123 -9.74 8.16 2.17
N TRP A 124 -8.84 8.34 3.16
CA TRP A 124 -7.60 9.07 2.97
C TRP A 124 -6.60 8.35 2.03
N SER A 125 -5.72 9.14 1.40
CA SER A 125 -4.78 8.65 0.39
C SER A 125 -3.68 7.75 0.98
N PHE A 126 -3.07 8.17 2.09
CA PHE A 126 -1.86 7.52 2.64
C PHE A 126 -2.17 6.59 3.81
N PRO A 127 -1.57 5.41 3.82
CA PRO A 127 -0.93 4.72 2.72
C PRO A 127 -1.94 3.94 1.86
N SER A 128 -1.49 3.41 0.70
CA SER A 128 -2.36 2.66 -0.22
C SER A 128 -2.75 1.31 0.35
N GLY A 129 -4.05 1.12 0.64
CA GLY A 129 -4.59 -0.15 1.13
C GLY A 129 -4.48 -1.30 0.12
N HIS A 130 -4.65 -1.02 -1.19
CA HIS A 130 -4.45 -1.99 -2.26
C HIS A 130 -3.02 -2.52 -2.30
N ALA A 131 -2.03 -1.63 -2.23
CA ALA A 131 -0.63 -2.01 -2.19
C ALA A 131 -0.33 -2.81 -0.92
N THR A 132 -0.80 -2.36 0.25
CA THR A 132 -0.59 -3.07 1.52
C THR A 132 -1.15 -4.49 1.48
N ALA A 133 -2.40 -4.68 1.11
CA ALA A 133 -3.03 -6.00 1.06
C ALA A 133 -2.33 -6.92 0.04
N SER A 134 -2.02 -6.38 -1.14
CA SER A 134 -1.39 -7.17 -2.19
C SER A 134 0.00 -7.63 -1.80
N PHE A 135 0.85 -6.75 -1.29
CA PHE A 135 2.20 -7.12 -0.87
C PHE A 135 2.21 -7.98 0.39
N ALA A 136 1.26 -7.82 1.32
CA ALA A 136 1.16 -8.65 2.52
C ALA A 136 0.91 -10.12 2.17
N ALA A 137 -0.10 -10.40 1.37
CA ALA A 137 -0.42 -11.76 0.95
C ALA A 137 0.64 -12.33 -0.02
N ALA A 138 1.03 -11.56 -1.03
CA ALA A 138 2.01 -11.99 -2.00
C ALA A 138 3.38 -12.30 -1.38
N TRP A 139 3.83 -11.52 -0.38
CA TRP A 139 5.06 -11.79 0.34
C TRP A 139 4.99 -13.09 1.15
N ALA A 140 3.88 -13.34 1.85
CA ALA A 140 3.68 -14.60 2.56
C ALA A 140 3.72 -15.81 1.60
N LEU A 141 3.07 -15.70 0.43
CA LEU A 141 3.13 -16.70 -0.64
C LEU A 141 4.56 -16.89 -1.14
N PHE A 142 5.28 -15.82 -1.43
CA PHE A 142 6.66 -15.87 -1.93
C PHE A 142 7.62 -16.55 -0.95
N ARG A 143 7.40 -16.40 0.36
CA ARG A 143 8.24 -16.95 1.42
C ARG A 143 7.91 -18.40 1.78
N LEU A 144 6.67 -18.84 1.59
CA LEU A 144 6.18 -20.15 2.06
C LEU A 144 5.75 -21.09 0.95
N ALA A 145 5.32 -20.60 -0.20
CA ALA A 145 4.91 -21.42 -1.34
C ALA A 145 6.08 -21.69 -2.31
N PRO A 146 5.95 -22.65 -3.23
CA PRO A 146 6.89 -22.83 -4.33
C PRO A 146 7.03 -21.56 -5.16
N LYS A 147 8.21 -21.28 -5.71
CA LYS A 147 8.49 -20.05 -6.49
C LYS A 147 7.53 -19.86 -7.68
N LYS A 148 7.07 -20.95 -8.29
CA LYS A 148 6.04 -20.92 -9.36
C LYS A 148 4.70 -20.32 -8.93
N VAL A 149 4.43 -20.19 -7.63
CA VAL A 149 3.25 -19.52 -7.07
C VAL A 149 3.63 -18.16 -6.49
N GLY A 150 4.70 -18.09 -5.72
CA GLY A 150 5.11 -16.88 -5.04
C GLY A 150 5.55 -15.75 -5.97
N VAL A 151 6.27 -16.08 -7.05
CA VAL A 151 6.72 -15.06 -8.02
C VAL A 151 5.53 -14.45 -8.78
N PRO A 152 4.60 -15.22 -9.38
CA PRO A 152 3.40 -14.64 -9.99
C PRO A 152 2.55 -13.81 -9.01
N ALA A 153 2.46 -14.22 -7.73
CA ALA A 153 1.77 -13.44 -6.71
C ALA A 153 2.41 -12.06 -6.50
N LEU A 154 3.75 -11.98 -6.42
CA LEU A 154 4.45 -10.70 -6.33
C LEU A 154 4.28 -9.84 -7.59
N LEU A 155 4.33 -10.44 -8.77
CA LEU A 155 4.08 -9.71 -10.02
C LEU A 155 2.67 -9.14 -10.05
N LEU A 156 1.67 -9.91 -9.61
CA LEU A 156 0.30 -9.42 -9.49
C LEU A 156 0.19 -8.27 -8.47
N ALA A 157 0.88 -8.37 -7.32
CA ALA A 157 0.92 -7.30 -6.33
C ALA A 157 1.52 -6.00 -6.90
N ILE A 158 2.60 -6.10 -7.68
CA ILE A 158 3.22 -4.96 -8.38
C ILE A 158 2.24 -4.36 -9.39
N LEU A 159 1.55 -5.19 -10.17
CA LEU A 159 0.56 -4.71 -11.15
C LEU A 159 -0.62 -4.01 -10.49
N ILE A 160 -1.16 -4.57 -9.39
CA ILE A 160 -2.24 -3.93 -8.62
C ILE A 160 -1.74 -2.61 -8.02
N ALA A 161 -0.54 -2.57 -7.46
CA ALA A 161 0.04 -1.36 -6.89
C ALA A 161 0.25 -0.27 -7.97
N PHE A 162 0.81 -0.63 -9.13
CA PHE A 162 0.98 0.27 -10.26
C PHE A 162 -0.38 0.76 -10.81
N SER A 163 -1.39 -0.09 -10.87
CA SER A 163 -2.71 0.30 -11.34
C SER A 163 -3.30 1.46 -10.53
N ARG A 164 -2.94 1.60 -9.22
CA ARG A 164 -3.42 2.72 -8.38
C ARG A 164 -2.84 4.07 -8.80
N LEU A 165 -1.62 4.08 -9.31
CA LEU A 165 -1.00 5.26 -9.92
C LEU A 165 -1.65 5.54 -11.27
N TYR A 166 -1.80 4.51 -12.08
CA TYR A 166 -2.39 4.60 -13.41
C TYR A 166 -3.81 5.16 -13.38
N VAL A 167 -4.66 4.68 -12.46
CA VAL A 167 -6.04 5.17 -12.33
C VAL A 167 -6.15 6.52 -11.60
N GLY A 168 -5.05 7.05 -11.04
CA GLY A 168 -4.97 8.42 -10.51
C GLY A 168 -5.48 8.60 -9.08
N VAL A 169 -5.55 7.57 -8.26
CA VAL A 169 -6.16 7.64 -6.92
C VAL A 169 -5.17 7.63 -5.75
N HIS A 170 -3.89 7.35 -6.01
CA HIS A 170 -2.82 7.36 -5.01
C HIS A 170 -1.56 7.99 -5.57
N TYR A 171 -0.79 8.62 -4.71
CA TYR A 171 0.56 9.08 -5.02
C TYR A 171 1.57 7.92 -5.01
N PRO A 172 2.72 8.06 -5.73
CA PRO A 172 3.82 7.10 -5.66
C PRO A 172 4.26 6.75 -4.23
N THR A 173 4.40 7.74 -3.36
CA THR A 173 4.80 7.52 -1.96
C THR A 173 3.73 6.76 -1.16
N ASP A 174 2.43 6.92 -1.43
CA ASP A 174 1.37 6.13 -0.81
C ASP A 174 1.50 4.64 -1.16
N VAL A 175 1.81 4.37 -2.42
CA VAL A 175 1.96 3.02 -2.96
C VAL A 175 3.22 2.36 -2.40
N LEU A 176 4.35 3.07 -2.37
CA LEU A 176 5.62 2.58 -1.82
C LEU A 176 5.49 2.30 -0.32
N ALA A 177 4.89 3.21 0.44
CA ALA A 177 4.63 3.01 1.87
C ALA A 177 3.70 1.81 2.11
N GLY A 178 2.63 1.69 1.33
CA GLY A 178 1.73 0.54 1.38
C GLY A 178 2.45 -0.78 1.09
N ALA A 179 3.30 -0.81 0.06
CA ALA A 179 4.10 -1.98 -0.29
C ALA A 179 5.07 -2.36 0.85
N ALA A 180 5.76 -1.39 1.45
CA ALA A 180 6.66 -1.62 2.58
C ALA A 180 5.92 -2.20 3.79
N ILE A 181 4.77 -1.61 4.16
CA ILE A 181 3.92 -2.10 5.26
C ILE A 181 3.43 -3.53 4.96
N GLY A 182 3.00 -3.79 3.72
CA GLY A 182 2.58 -5.12 3.29
C GLY A 182 3.70 -6.16 3.41
N ILE A 183 4.90 -5.86 2.91
CA ILE A 183 6.07 -6.74 3.02
C ILE A 183 6.42 -7.00 4.49
N LEU A 184 6.45 -5.97 5.32
CA LEU A 184 6.73 -6.12 6.75
C LEU A 184 5.69 -7.00 7.46
N SER A 185 4.40 -6.76 7.20
CA SER A 185 3.30 -7.57 7.74
C SER A 185 3.41 -9.02 7.29
N GLY A 186 3.72 -9.25 6.01
CA GLY A 186 3.95 -10.58 5.45
C GLY A 186 5.15 -11.28 6.10
N GLU A 187 6.28 -10.59 6.28
CA GLU A 187 7.47 -11.15 6.90
C GLU A 187 7.24 -11.51 8.38
N ILE A 188 6.59 -10.61 9.15
CA ILE A 188 6.24 -10.87 10.54
C ILE A 188 5.33 -12.11 10.63
N SER A 189 4.30 -12.19 9.78
CA SER A 189 3.39 -13.32 9.73
C SER A 189 4.13 -14.63 9.42
N VAL A 190 5.02 -14.63 8.43
CA VAL A 190 5.83 -15.80 8.07
C VAL A 190 6.68 -16.28 9.24
N ARG A 191 7.32 -15.36 9.96
CA ARG A 191 8.12 -15.71 11.17
C ARG A 191 7.26 -16.29 12.28
N LEU A 192 6.08 -15.71 12.52
CA LEU A 192 5.13 -16.22 13.50
C LEU A 192 4.69 -17.65 13.17
N ILE A 193 4.28 -17.92 11.92
CA ILE A 193 3.83 -19.24 11.47
C ILE A 193 4.97 -20.28 11.51
N ARG A 194 6.21 -19.87 11.27
CA ARG A 194 7.39 -20.76 11.37
C ARG A 194 7.84 -21.03 12.80
N SER A 195 7.39 -20.25 13.78
CA SER A 195 7.77 -20.46 15.18
C SER A 195 7.29 -21.83 15.67
N ARG A 196 8.12 -22.47 16.51
CA ARG A 196 7.81 -23.83 17.06
C ARG A 196 6.47 -23.90 17.77
N ARG A 197 6.04 -22.82 18.40
CA ARG A 197 4.78 -22.75 19.15
C ARG A 197 3.57 -22.81 18.21
N VAL A 198 3.61 -22.11 17.09
CA VAL A 198 2.50 -22.02 16.13
C VAL A 198 2.52 -23.20 15.15
N SER A 199 3.70 -23.69 14.74
CA SER A 199 3.80 -24.81 13.80
C SER A 199 3.11 -26.09 14.32
N ARG A 200 3.16 -26.37 15.63
CA ARG A 200 2.49 -27.52 16.28
C ARG A 200 0.96 -27.50 16.13
N LEU A 201 0.33 -26.34 15.94
CA LEU A 201 -1.11 -26.22 15.73
C LEU A 201 -1.56 -26.79 14.38
N PHE A 202 -0.65 -26.93 13.44
CA PHE A 202 -0.92 -27.41 12.07
C PHE A 202 -0.41 -28.84 11.82
N GLU A 203 0.18 -29.50 12.81
CA GLU A 203 0.68 -30.88 12.73
C GLU A 203 -0.41 -31.91 13.07
N LYS A 204 -1.58 -31.44 13.51
CA LYS A 204 -2.78 -32.27 13.76
C LYS A 204 -3.72 -32.18 12.54
#